data_52ef7c977a8be07100e870ecd5b583b4
#
_entry.id   52ef7c977a8be07100e870ecd5b583b4
#
_cell.length_a   1.000
_cell.length_b   1.000
_cell.length_c   1.000
_cell.angle_alpha   90.00
_cell.angle_beta   90.00
_cell.angle_gamma   90.00
#
_symmetry.space_group_name_H-M   'P 1'
#
loop_
_entity.id
_entity.type
_entity.pdbx_description
1 polymer ?
#
loop_
_entity_poly.entity_id
_entity_poly.type
_entity_poly.pdbx_seq_one_letter_code
_entity_poly.pdbx_strand_id
1 'polypeptide(L)'
;MATTTTIDRDILALEREYWDSMITKNPEVATRLTADESIIVGAQGVGTVSKKQIGSMIQSAGWKLKSYSFGDVKFNAPDDQTALIAYSVKEDLEVDGKPLTLEANDSSVWIRRDGKWVCVMHTEAIKGDPFGRDRIH
;
A
#
# COMPACT_ATOMS: atom_id res chain seq x y z
N MET A 1 14.93 1.37 -22.45
CA MET A 1 15.84 1.38 -21.32
C MET A 1 15.11 1.70 -20.03
N ALA A 2 15.08 0.75 -19.16
CA ALA A 2 14.37 0.93 -17.89
C ALA A 2 15.40 1.16 -16.79
N THR A 3 15.74 2.42 -16.56
CA THR A 3 16.52 2.76 -15.39
C THR A 3 15.58 3.19 -14.28
N THR A 4 15.90 2.82 -13.06
CA THR A 4 15.17 3.30 -11.91
C THR A 4 15.34 4.81 -11.81
N THR A 5 14.26 5.54 -11.94
CA THR A 5 14.29 7.00 -11.88
C THR A 5 14.31 7.45 -10.43
N THR A 6 14.59 8.73 -10.23
CA THR A 6 14.49 9.33 -8.90
C THR A 6 13.06 9.20 -8.36
N ILE A 7 12.06 9.39 -9.22
CA ILE A 7 10.65 9.23 -8.83
C ILE A 7 10.39 7.80 -8.35
N ASP A 8 10.85 6.80 -9.11
CA ASP A 8 10.66 5.39 -8.73
C ASP A 8 11.25 5.10 -7.35
N ARG A 9 12.45 5.60 -7.07
CA ARG A 9 13.10 5.39 -5.77
C ARG A 9 12.36 6.10 -4.65
N ASP A 10 11.89 7.32 -4.90
CA ASP A 10 11.13 8.08 -3.92
C ASP A 10 9.82 7.38 -3.58
N ILE A 11 9.12 6.90 -4.59
CA ILE A 11 7.83 6.22 -4.42
C ILE A 11 8.01 4.89 -3.69
N LEU A 12 9.03 4.12 -4.02
CA LEU A 12 9.31 2.87 -3.31
C LEU A 12 9.60 3.16 -1.83
N ALA A 13 10.38 4.19 -1.54
CA ALA A 13 10.70 4.57 -0.17
C ALA A 13 9.43 4.99 0.60
N LEU A 14 8.54 5.73 -0.04
CA LEU A 14 7.29 6.18 0.58
C LEU A 14 6.33 5.02 0.81
N GLU A 15 6.24 4.10 -0.15
CA GLU A 15 5.41 2.91 -0.01
C GLU A 15 5.89 2.06 1.18
N ARG A 16 7.21 1.87 1.29
CA ARG A 16 7.80 1.15 2.43
C ARG A 16 7.56 1.88 3.74
N GLU A 17 7.69 3.19 3.74
CA GLU A 17 7.43 3.99 4.95
C GLU A 17 6.00 3.80 5.43
N TYR A 18 5.04 3.75 4.50
CA TYR A 18 3.66 3.47 4.83
C TYR A 18 3.50 2.08 5.47
N TRP A 19 4.07 1.05 4.84
CA TRP A 19 4.00 -0.32 5.37
C TRP A 19 4.67 -0.42 6.74
N ASP A 20 5.82 0.22 6.92
CA ASP A 20 6.51 0.26 8.19
C ASP A 20 5.66 0.93 9.28
N SER A 21 4.87 1.94 8.91
CA SER A 21 3.99 2.62 9.85
C SER A 21 2.86 1.70 10.34
N MET A 22 2.48 0.71 9.55
CA MET A 22 1.51 -0.29 9.98
C MET A 22 2.12 -1.24 11.02
N ILE A 23 3.40 -1.60 10.87
CA ILE A 23 4.10 -2.44 11.85
C ILE A 23 4.18 -1.73 13.19
N THR A 24 4.56 -0.44 13.18
CA THR A 24 4.73 0.35 14.40
C THR A 24 3.44 0.96 14.90
N LYS A 25 2.35 0.85 14.13
CA LYS A 25 1.06 1.50 14.40
C LYS A 25 1.22 3.00 14.61
N ASN A 26 1.96 3.64 13.71
CA ASN A 26 2.26 5.07 13.76
C ASN A 26 1.27 5.86 12.89
N PRO A 27 0.23 6.46 13.48
CA PRO A 27 -0.79 7.16 12.71
C PRO A 27 -0.27 8.43 12.03
N GLU A 28 0.75 9.07 12.58
CA GLU A 28 1.29 10.32 12.02
C GLU A 28 1.89 10.11 10.63
N VAL A 29 2.64 9.02 10.46
CA VAL A 29 3.26 8.71 9.17
C VAL A 29 2.17 8.43 8.15
N ALA A 30 1.23 7.55 8.47
CA ALA A 30 0.15 7.20 7.56
C ALA A 30 -0.68 8.44 7.18
N THR A 31 -0.97 9.30 8.13
CA THR A 31 -1.71 10.54 7.89
C THR A 31 -0.96 11.45 6.93
N ARG A 32 0.35 11.61 7.15
CA ARG A 32 1.18 12.49 6.32
C ARG A 32 1.25 11.99 4.87
N LEU A 33 1.29 10.69 4.67
CA LEU A 33 1.45 10.08 3.35
C LEU A 33 0.14 9.95 2.57
N THR A 34 -1.01 10.09 3.22
CA THR A 34 -2.31 9.88 2.61
C THR A 34 -2.99 11.20 2.28
N ALA A 35 -3.53 11.35 1.07
CA ALA A 35 -4.34 12.51 0.72
C ALA A 35 -5.71 12.41 1.36
N ASP A 36 -6.37 13.57 1.55
CA ASP A 36 -7.79 13.56 1.89
C ASP A 36 -8.56 12.98 0.71
N GLU A 37 -9.65 12.28 1.02
CA GLU A 37 -10.48 11.63 0.00
C GLU A 37 -9.72 10.58 -0.80
N SER A 38 -8.77 9.89 -0.17
CA SER A 38 -8.05 8.78 -0.78
C SER A 38 -8.99 7.59 -0.97
N ILE A 39 -8.87 6.90 -2.09
CA ILE A 39 -9.71 5.74 -2.40
C ILE A 39 -8.99 4.48 -1.96
N ILE A 40 -9.71 3.61 -1.27
CA ILE A 40 -9.20 2.31 -0.83
C ILE A 40 -10.06 1.21 -1.44
N VAL A 41 -9.42 0.23 -2.05
CA VAL A 41 -10.08 -0.92 -2.67
C VAL A 41 -9.49 -2.18 -2.06
N GLY A 42 -10.33 -3.07 -1.60
CA GLY A 42 -9.89 -4.35 -1.05
C GLY A 42 -11.01 -5.36 -1.08
N ALA A 43 -10.76 -6.51 -0.48
CA ALA A 43 -11.74 -7.61 -0.46
C ALA A 43 -13.06 -7.21 0.21
N GLN A 44 -13.02 -6.21 1.09
CA GLN A 44 -14.21 -5.73 1.80
C GLN A 44 -15.04 -4.74 0.99
N GLY A 45 -14.50 -4.20 -0.09
CA GLY A 45 -15.21 -3.26 -0.94
C GLY A 45 -14.38 -2.05 -1.33
N VAL A 46 -15.09 -0.98 -1.69
CA VAL A 46 -14.51 0.28 -2.14
C VAL A 46 -14.92 1.38 -1.17
N GLY A 47 -13.96 2.17 -0.73
CA GLY A 47 -14.25 3.25 0.21
C GLY A 47 -13.40 4.47 -0.05
N THR A 48 -13.80 5.59 0.55
CA THR A 48 -13.04 6.83 0.56
C THR A 48 -12.66 7.14 2.00
N VAL A 49 -11.41 7.48 2.23
CA VAL A 49 -10.93 7.79 3.58
C VAL A 49 -10.25 9.16 3.61
N SER A 50 -10.37 9.84 4.74
CA SER A 50 -9.66 11.08 5.00
C SER A 50 -8.34 10.77 5.70
N LYS A 51 -7.46 11.77 5.78
CA LYS A 51 -6.22 11.66 6.54
C LYS A 51 -6.49 11.21 7.98
N LYS A 52 -7.49 11.80 8.61
CA LYS A 52 -7.84 11.48 10.00
C LYS A 52 -8.31 10.04 10.14
N GLN A 53 -9.13 9.57 9.19
CA GLN A 53 -9.63 8.21 9.22
C GLN A 53 -8.52 7.17 9.05
N ILE A 54 -7.58 7.40 8.14
CA ILE A 54 -6.51 6.44 7.93
C ILE A 54 -5.62 6.32 9.17
N GLY A 55 -5.34 7.43 9.84
CA GLY A 55 -4.60 7.42 11.10
C GLY A 55 -5.31 6.62 12.18
N SER A 56 -6.61 6.83 12.32
CA SER A 56 -7.43 6.10 13.31
C SER A 56 -7.49 4.61 12.98
N MET A 57 -7.64 4.26 11.69
CA MET A 57 -7.69 2.86 11.26
C MET A 57 -6.40 2.12 11.61
N ILE A 58 -5.26 2.75 11.39
CA ILE A 58 -3.97 2.13 11.70
C ILE A 58 -3.77 1.96 13.19
N GLN A 59 -4.13 2.98 13.97
CA GLN A 59 -3.95 2.94 15.41
C GLN A 59 -4.85 1.92 16.10
N SER A 60 -6.09 1.77 15.61
CA SER A 60 -7.10 0.94 16.25
C SER A 60 -7.32 -0.41 15.56
N ALA A 61 -6.47 -0.79 14.61
CA ALA A 61 -6.62 -2.05 13.88
C ALA A 61 -6.61 -3.25 14.84
N GLY A 62 -7.54 -4.16 14.63
CA GLY A 62 -7.64 -5.40 15.41
C GLY A 62 -6.64 -6.46 14.97
N TRP A 63 -5.82 -6.17 13.96
CA TRP A 63 -4.76 -7.04 13.47
C TRP A 63 -3.41 -6.38 13.72
N LYS A 64 -2.38 -7.18 13.70
CA LYS A 64 -1.01 -6.71 13.87
C LYS A 64 -0.17 -7.20 12.69
N LEU A 65 0.44 -6.26 11.98
CA LEU A 65 1.39 -6.60 10.94
C LEU A 65 2.76 -6.78 11.60
N LYS A 66 3.33 -7.97 11.44
CA LYS A 66 4.64 -8.28 12.02
C LYS A 66 5.77 -7.97 11.05
N SER A 67 5.58 -8.36 9.80
CA SER A 67 6.57 -8.13 8.74
C SER A 67 5.89 -8.23 7.39
N TYR A 68 6.57 -7.75 6.37
CA TYR A 68 6.13 -7.85 4.99
C TYR A 68 7.35 -7.96 4.08
N SER A 69 7.14 -8.49 2.89
CA SER A 69 8.17 -8.47 1.86
C SER A 69 7.53 -8.23 0.50
N PHE A 70 8.13 -7.35 -0.28
CA PHE A 70 7.68 -7.09 -1.65
C PHE A 70 8.39 -8.06 -2.60
N GLY A 71 7.62 -8.64 -3.51
CA GLY A 71 8.16 -9.31 -4.70
C GLY A 71 8.10 -8.33 -5.87
N ASP A 72 8.02 -8.82 -7.08
CA ASP A 72 7.98 -8.01 -8.30
C ASP A 72 7.40 -6.62 -8.12
N VAL A 73 8.24 -5.59 -8.26
CA VAL A 73 7.79 -4.20 -8.14
C VAL A 73 7.82 -3.54 -9.51
N LYS A 74 6.72 -2.92 -9.91
CA LYS A 74 6.59 -2.21 -11.18
C LYS A 74 6.23 -0.76 -10.92
N PHE A 75 6.77 0.13 -11.74
CA PHE A 75 6.55 1.57 -11.64
C PHE A 75 6.08 2.14 -12.96
N ASN A 76 5.27 3.19 -12.89
CA ASN A 76 4.92 3.99 -14.05
C ASN A 76 4.72 5.43 -13.60
N ALA A 77 5.53 6.34 -14.12
CA ALA A 77 5.38 7.77 -13.85
C ALA A 77 5.00 8.44 -15.17
N PRO A 78 3.68 8.59 -15.43
CA PRO A 78 3.24 9.19 -16.71
C PRO A 78 3.65 10.65 -16.86
N ASP A 79 3.88 11.34 -15.75
CA ASP A 79 4.43 12.68 -15.74
C ASP A 79 5.20 12.86 -14.41
N ASP A 80 5.71 14.06 -14.14
CA ASP A 80 6.48 14.31 -12.94
C ASP A 80 5.62 14.61 -11.71
N GLN A 81 4.31 14.56 -11.84
CA GLN A 81 3.36 14.80 -10.75
C GLN A 81 2.55 13.56 -10.37
N THR A 82 2.70 12.46 -11.10
CA THR A 82 1.90 11.25 -10.91
C THR A 82 2.80 10.02 -10.96
N ALA A 83 2.63 9.12 -10.03
CA ALA A 83 3.39 7.87 -10.03
C ALA A 83 2.49 6.71 -9.61
N LEU A 84 2.68 5.61 -10.30
CA LEU A 84 1.99 4.36 -10.03
C LEU A 84 3.02 3.33 -9.57
N ILE A 85 2.68 2.56 -8.56
CA ILE A 85 3.50 1.44 -8.11
C ILE A 85 2.59 0.23 -7.93
N ALA A 86 3.06 -0.92 -8.36
CA ALA A 86 2.36 -2.19 -8.14
C ALA A 86 3.38 -3.24 -7.75
N TYR A 87 2.98 -4.16 -6.89
CA TYR A 87 3.90 -5.17 -6.38
C TYR A 87 3.14 -6.35 -5.82
N SER A 88 3.80 -7.50 -5.79
CA SER A 88 3.32 -8.60 -4.98
C SER A 88 3.85 -8.40 -3.55
N VAL A 89 3.11 -8.84 -2.57
CA VAL A 89 3.50 -8.67 -1.17
C VAL A 89 3.10 -9.90 -0.38
N LYS A 90 3.99 -10.30 0.52
CA LYS A 90 3.72 -11.34 1.51
C LYS A 90 3.68 -10.65 2.86
N GLU A 91 2.61 -10.89 3.61
CA GLU A 91 2.38 -10.26 4.90
C GLU A 91 2.30 -11.31 5.98
N ASP A 92 3.08 -11.12 7.04
CA ASP A 92 2.97 -11.92 8.25
C ASP A 92 2.22 -11.11 9.29
N LEU A 93 1.05 -11.60 9.65
CA LEU A 93 0.11 -10.91 10.52
C LEU A 93 -0.23 -11.74 11.74
N GLU A 94 -0.80 -11.07 12.71
CA GLU A 94 -1.43 -11.71 13.87
C GLU A 94 -2.86 -11.16 13.97
N VAL A 95 -3.83 -12.05 13.96
CA VAL A 95 -5.24 -11.69 14.06
C VAL A 95 -5.84 -12.47 15.23
N ASP A 96 -6.38 -11.74 16.20
CA ASP A 96 -6.93 -12.34 17.43
C ASP A 96 -5.92 -13.27 18.12
N GLY A 97 -4.65 -12.85 18.14
CA GLY A 97 -3.57 -13.61 18.77
C GLY A 97 -3.07 -14.79 17.94
N LYS A 98 -3.58 -15.01 16.74
CA LYS A 98 -3.21 -16.13 15.89
C LYS A 98 -2.41 -15.67 14.68
N PRO A 99 -1.33 -16.37 14.30
CA PRO A 99 -0.56 -16.01 13.14
C PRO A 99 -1.36 -16.26 11.85
N LEU A 100 -1.20 -15.35 10.90
CA LEU A 100 -1.82 -15.44 9.59
C LEU A 100 -0.84 -14.91 8.55
N THR A 101 -0.59 -15.67 7.50
CA THR A 101 0.23 -15.23 6.38
C THR A 101 -0.69 -14.97 5.20
N LEU A 102 -0.59 -13.78 4.61
CA LEU A 102 -1.33 -13.41 3.42
C LEU A 102 -0.37 -13.13 2.27
N GLU A 103 -0.78 -13.49 1.07
CA GLU A 103 -0.13 -13.04 -0.15
C GLU A 103 -1.13 -12.21 -0.94
N ALA A 104 -0.68 -11.09 -1.48
CA ALA A 104 -1.55 -10.16 -2.18
C ALA A 104 -0.79 -9.49 -3.32
N ASN A 105 -1.55 -8.87 -4.21
CA ASN A 105 -1.02 -8.01 -5.25
C ASN A 105 -1.60 -6.63 -4.98
N ASP A 106 -0.74 -5.67 -4.73
CA ASP A 106 -1.15 -4.34 -4.30
C ASP A 106 -0.71 -3.28 -5.31
N SER A 107 -1.41 -2.16 -5.29
CA SER A 107 -1.01 -1.01 -6.09
C SER A 107 -1.36 0.28 -5.36
N SER A 108 -0.61 1.32 -5.66
CA SER A 108 -0.87 2.66 -5.13
C SER A 108 -0.72 3.68 -6.23
N VAL A 109 -1.50 4.73 -6.14
CA VAL A 109 -1.36 5.92 -6.98
C VAL A 109 -0.92 7.06 -6.09
N TRP A 110 0.22 7.65 -6.43
CA TRP A 110 0.80 8.79 -5.74
C TRP A 110 0.74 10.01 -6.62
N ILE A 111 0.41 11.15 -6.04
CA ILE A 111 0.46 12.42 -6.75
C ILE A 111 1.31 13.41 -5.97
N ARG A 112 1.90 14.35 -6.68
CA ARG A 112 2.71 15.40 -6.07
C ARG A 112 1.86 16.67 -5.94
N ARG A 113 1.69 17.12 -4.70
CA ARG A 113 0.98 18.36 -4.38
C ARG A 113 1.90 19.22 -3.53
N ASP A 114 2.10 20.46 -3.93
CA ASP A 114 2.95 21.40 -3.19
C ASP A 114 4.34 20.80 -2.91
N GLY A 115 4.88 20.11 -3.91
CA GLY A 115 6.20 19.50 -3.84
C GLY A 115 6.27 18.22 -3.01
N LYS A 116 5.15 17.71 -2.51
CA LYS A 116 5.12 16.51 -1.68
C LYS A 116 4.26 15.42 -2.30
N TRP A 117 4.75 14.20 -2.23
CA TRP A 117 4.00 13.03 -2.70
C TRP A 117 2.98 12.61 -1.65
N VAL A 118 1.73 12.40 -2.08
CA VAL A 118 0.67 11.83 -1.23
C VAL A 118 -0.04 10.73 -2.00
N CYS A 119 -0.44 9.70 -1.28
CA CYS A 119 -1.15 8.57 -1.85
C CYS A 119 -2.64 8.92 -1.99
N VAL A 120 -3.19 8.75 -3.18
CA VAL A 120 -4.60 9.05 -3.45
C VAL A 120 -5.43 7.79 -3.69
N MET A 121 -4.80 6.65 -3.87
CA MET A 121 -5.51 5.39 -4.05
C MET A 121 -4.60 4.23 -3.69
N HIS A 122 -5.13 3.28 -2.96
CA HIS A 122 -4.44 2.02 -2.66
C HIS A 122 -5.40 0.86 -2.87
N THR A 123 -4.92 -0.17 -3.54
CA THR A 123 -5.70 -1.39 -3.79
C THR A 123 -4.93 -2.60 -3.27
N GLU A 124 -5.62 -3.48 -2.58
CA GLU A 124 -5.09 -4.79 -2.20
C GLU A 124 -5.97 -5.88 -2.77
N ALA A 125 -5.38 -6.73 -3.61
CA ALA A 125 -6.04 -7.91 -4.16
C ALA A 125 -5.41 -9.14 -3.52
N ILE A 126 -6.11 -9.73 -2.57
CA ILE A 126 -5.64 -10.95 -1.89
C ILE A 126 -5.58 -12.07 -2.93
N LYS A 127 -4.50 -12.83 -2.91
CA LYS A 127 -4.28 -13.94 -3.84
C LYS A 127 -5.35 -15.02 -3.64
N GLY A 128 -5.85 -15.57 -4.73
CA GLY A 128 -6.91 -16.56 -4.66
C GLY A 128 -7.92 -16.39 -5.78
N ASP A 129 -7.44 -16.36 -7.02
CA ASP A 129 -8.31 -16.23 -8.18
C ASP A 129 -9.22 -17.48 -8.30
N PRO A 130 -10.55 -17.33 -8.30
CA PRO A 130 -11.46 -18.46 -8.42
C PRO A 130 -11.31 -19.22 -9.75
N PHE A 131 -10.73 -18.58 -10.77
CA PHE A 131 -10.43 -19.26 -12.04
C PHE A 131 -9.09 -19.99 -12.02
N GLY A 132 -8.32 -19.86 -10.94
CA GLY A 132 -7.03 -20.53 -10.80
C GLY A 132 -5.89 -19.92 -11.60
N ARG A 133 -6.09 -18.73 -12.16
CA ARG A 133 -5.06 -18.08 -13.01
C ARG A 133 -3.82 -17.67 -12.21
N ASP A 134 -3.97 -17.44 -10.94
CA ASP A 134 -2.86 -17.09 -10.04
C ASP A 134 -1.93 -18.26 -9.76
N ARG A 135 -2.35 -19.48 -10.13
CA ARG A 135 -1.59 -20.70 -9.91
C ARG A 135 -0.95 -21.24 -11.20
N ILE A 136 -1.15 -20.55 -12.30
CA ILE A 136 -0.63 -20.94 -13.61
C ILE A 136 0.60 -20.09 -13.93
N HIS A 137 1.76 -20.72 -13.98
CA HIS A 137 3.02 -20.02 -14.26
C HIS A 137 3.85 -20.78 -15.26
#